data_32ae18a24d4bc5d7c0fd037052a7b3a4
#
_entry.id   32ae18a24d4bc5d7c0fd037052a7b3a4
#
_cell.length_a   1.000
_cell.length_b   1.000
_cell.length_c   1.000
_cell.angle_alpha   90.00
_cell.angle_beta   90.00
_cell.angle_gamma   90.00
#
_symmetry.space_group_name_H-M   'P 1'
#
loop_
_entity.id
_entity.type
_entity.pdbx_description
1 polymer ?
#
loop_
_entity_poly.entity_id
_entity_poly.type
_entity_poly.pdbx_seq_one_letter_code
_entity_poly.pdbx_strand_id
1 'polypeptide(L)'
;GKVVSASMSEVTNGWVALVIKAADKKLVCVTQGECPLTAMWAVENSCEQDGLHVDIMSLNANNAAVIRRFVKWAAPSACGTKGTSIGFSDWLGAAGGCIAPLFAKKQVKPVLAEYSAADSVLLKRNFLEAVDAATWGVFETGYKEGYGANAEGLKSEEDIVKALLYGYSMIGLDLSLIHI
;
A
#
# COMPACT_ATOMS: atom_id res chain seq x y z
N GLY A 1 -8.29 8.97 -20.21
CA GLY A 1 -8.54 8.61 -18.83
C GLY A 1 -8.74 9.84 -17.93
N LYS A 2 -9.29 9.63 -16.76
CA LYS A 2 -9.47 10.68 -15.75
C LYS A 2 -8.43 10.49 -14.64
N VAL A 3 -7.66 11.53 -14.33
CA VAL A 3 -6.71 11.54 -13.22
C VAL A 3 -7.47 11.56 -11.89
N VAL A 4 -7.07 10.71 -10.96
CA VAL A 4 -7.54 10.73 -9.58
C VAL A 4 -6.72 11.77 -8.81
N SER A 5 -7.22 12.98 -8.72
CA SER A 5 -6.48 14.13 -8.15
C SER A 5 -5.98 13.88 -6.73
N ALA A 6 -6.72 13.11 -5.92
CA ALA A 6 -6.34 12.77 -4.55
C ALA A 6 -5.04 11.95 -4.48
N SER A 7 -4.76 11.12 -5.50
CA SER A 7 -3.55 10.28 -5.58
C SER A 7 -2.32 11.03 -6.08
N MET A 8 -2.44 12.26 -6.58
CA MET A 8 -1.31 13.00 -7.11
C MET A 8 -0.25 13.22 -6.04
N SER A 9 0.97 12.80 -6.35
CA SER A 9 2.11 12.89 -5.43
C SER A 9 3.36 13.27 -6.18
N GLU A 10 4.11 14.19 -5.61
CA GLU A 10 5.41 14.59 -6.13
C GLU A 10 6.43 13.49 -5.88
N VAL A 11 7.22 13.22 -6.89
CA VAL A 11 8.37 12.32 -6.85
C VAL A 11 9.58 13.03 -7.45
N THR A 12 10.74 12.40 -7.44
CA THR A 12 11.95 13.00 -8.00
C THR A 12 11.74 13.39 -9.47
N ASN A 13 11.88 14.68 -9.76
CA ASN A 13 11.73 15.27 -11.08
C ASN A 13 10.35 15.08 -11.76
N GLY A 14 9.30 14.85 -10.97
CA GLY A 14 7.98 14.65 -11.57
C GLY A 14 6.86 14.35 -10.62
N TRP A 15 5.84 13.72 -11.15
CA TRP A 15 4.59 13.40 -10.44
C TRP A 15 4.13 11.98 -10.76
N VAL A 16 3.52 11.35 -9.78
CA VAL A 16 2.85 10.07 -9.92
C VAL A 16 1.38 10.20 -9.52
N ALA A 17 0.49 9.56 -10.28
CA ALA A 17 -0.95 9.57 -9.98
C ALA A 17 -1.64 8.31 -10.53
N LEU A 18 -2.82 8.01 -9.99
CA LEU A 18 -3.73 7.04 -10.60
C LEU A 18 -4.56 7.68 -11.71
N VAL A 19 -4.74 6.95 -12.79
CA VAL A 19 -5.60 7.31 -13.91
C VAL A 19 -6.63 6.21 -14.11
N ILE A 20 -7.89 6.58 -14.18
CA ILE A 20 -9.01 5.67 -14.44
C ILE A 20 -9.48 5.86 -15.88
N LYS A 21 -9.57 4.76 -16.65
CA LYS A 21 -10.16 4.73 -17.98
C LYS A 21 -11.19 3.59 -18.02
N ALA A 22 -12.47 3.94 -18.09
CA ALA A 22 -13.57 3.00 -17.93
C ALA A 22 -13.47 2.28 -16.57
N ALA A 23 -13.34 0.95 -16.55
CA ALA A 23 -13.17 0.15 -15.33
C ALA A 23 -11.70 -0.15 -14.99
N ASP A 24 -10.76 0.27 -15.83
CA ASP A 24 -9.34 -0.01 -15.65
C ASP A 24 -8.63 1.13 -14.91
N LYS A 25 -7.74 0.77 -13.99
CA LYS A 25 -6.89 1.71 -13.22
C LYS A 25 -5.44 1.49 -13.59
N LYS A 26 -4.75 2.58 -13.94
CA LYS A 26 -3.31 2.57 -14.20
C LYS A 26 -2.60 3.56 -13.30
N LEU A 27 -1.39 3.21 -12.92
CA LEU A 27 -0.45 4.16 -12.32
C LEU A 27 0.27 4.89 -13.46
N VAL A 28 0.35 6.20 -13.39
CA VAL A 28 1.06 7.02 -14.37
C VAL A 28 2.09 7.86 -13.66
N CYS A 29 3.32 7.81 -14.13
CA CYS A 29 4.42 8.66 -13.67
C CYS A 29 4.82 9.59 -14.82
N VAL A 30 4.91 10.89 -14.55
CA VAL A 30 5.33 11.91 -15.50
C VAL A 30 6.58 12.57 -14.95
N THR A 31 7.69 12.52 -15.67
CA THR A 31 8.97 13.07 -15.24
C THR A 31 9.59 13.98 -16.28
N GLN A 32 10.39 14.94 -15.83
CA GLN A 32 11.18 15.79 -16.68
C GLN A 32 12.66 15.38 -16.60
N GLY A 33 13.19 14.84 -17.70
CA GLY A 33 14.56 14.33 -17.76
C GLY A 33 14.72 12.98 -17.04
N GLU A 34 15.96 12.60 -16.78
CA GLU A 34 16.28 11.33 -16.12
C GLU A 34 15.71 11.27 -14.70
N CYS A 35 15.03 10.18 -14.40
CA CYS A 35 14.48 9.90 -13.09
C CYS A 35 14.91 8.51 -12.62
N PRO A 36 15.56 8.39 -11.44
CA PRO A 36 15.97 7.09 -10.90
C PRO A 36 14.80 6.12 -10.67
N LEU A 37 13.59 6.66 -10.57
CA LEU A 37 12.37 5.86 -10.37
C LEU A 37 12.02 5.02 -11.58
N THR A 38 12.30 5.49 -12.79
CA THR A 38 11.97 4.76 -14.03
C THR A 38 12.58 3.36 -14.05
N ALA A 39 13.78 3.19 -13.49
CA ALA A 39 14.42 1.88 -13.38
C ALA A 39 13.80 0.95 -12.30
N MET A 40 12.98 1.49 -11.40
CA MET A 40 12.38 0.73 -10.31
C MET A 40 10.95 0.28 -10.61
N TRP A 41 10.25 0.97 -11.52
CA TRP A 41 8.89 0.63 -11.89
C TRP A 41 8.83 -0.62 -12.78
N ALA A 42 7.77 -1.41 -12.62
CA ALA A 42 7.35 -2.38 -13.63
C ALA A 42 6.49 -1.66 -14.67
N VAL A 43 7.14 -1.09 -15.68
CA VAL A 43 6.52 -0.27 -16.72
C VAL A 43 5.88 -1.18 -17.78
N GLU A 44 4.64 -0.85 -18.18
CA GLU A 44 3.95 -1.50 -19.31
C GLU A 44 4.18 -0.76 -20.62
N ASN A 45 4.08 0.56 -20.58
CA ASN A 45 4.28 1.43 -21.73
C ASN A 45 4.96 2.72 -21.31
N SER A 46 5.79 3.26 -22.20
CA SER A 46 6.40 4.58 -22.05
C SER A 46 6.21 5.41 -23.32
N CYS A 47 6.07 6.72 -23.17
CA CYS A 47 6.09 7.66 -24.28
C CYS A 47 6.69 8.99 -23.87
N GLU A 48 7.16 9.74 -24.87
CA GLU A 48 7.60 11.12 -24.70
C GLU A 48 6.52 12.06 -25.24
N GLN A 49 6.14 13.06 -24.44
CA GLN A 49 5.18 14.07 -24.87
C GLN A 49 5.59 15.44 -24.35
N ASP A 50 5.76 16.40 -25.21
CA ASP A 50 6.11 17.80 -24.88
C ASP A 50 7.38 17.92 -24.01
N GLY A 51 8.36 17.05 -24.23
CA GLY A 51 9.61 17.00 -23.45
C GLY A 51 9.46 16.36 -22.06
N LEU A 52 8.34 15.74 -21.81
CA LEU A 52 8.09 14.96 -20.58
C LEU A 52 8.10 13.46 -20.91
N HIS A 53 8.72 12.69 -20.04
CA HIS A 53 8.67 11.23 -20.06
C HIS A 53 7.45 10.74 -19.28
N VAL A 54 6.66 9.86 -19.89
CA VAL A 54 5.42 9.34 -19.30
C VAL A 54 5.49 7.82 -19.26
N ASP A 55 5.50 7.25 -18.05
CA ASP A 55 5.41 5.81 -17.82
C ASP A 55 3.99 5.43 -17.40
N ILE A 56 3.47 4.36 -18.00
CA ILE A 56 2.15 3.78 -17.70
C ILE A 56 2.37 2.37 -17.16
N MET A 57 1.75 2.10 -16.01
CA MET A 57 2.03 0.91 -15.21
C MET A 57 0.77 0.30 -14.63
N SER A 58 0.79 -1.01 -14.41
CA SER A 58 -0.25 -1.72 -13.64
C SER A 58 -0.11 -1.50 -12.13
N LEU A 59 -1.19 -1.75 -11.40
CA LEU A 59 -1.23 -1.76 -9.94
C LEU A 59 -0.77 -3.13 -9.42
N ASN A 60 0.51 -3.44 -9.57
CA ASN A 60 1.11 -4.70 -9.14
C ASN A 60 1.94 -4.53 -7.85
N ALA A 61 2.43 -5.64 -7.31
CA ALA A 61 3.20 -5.67 -6.07
C ALA A 61 4.51 -4.87 -6.14
N ASN A 62 5.22 -4.92 -7.28
CA ASN A 62 6.44 -4.14 -7.47
C ASN A 62 6.15 -2.63 -7.39
N ASN A 63 5.15 -2.17 -8.11
CA ASN A 63 4.77 -0.76 -8.15
C ASN A 63 4.19 -0.29 -6.81
N ALA A 64 3.48 -1.15 -6.07
CA ALA A 64 3.05 -0.87 -4.70
C ALA A 64 4.26 -0.68 -3.77
N ALA A 65 5.28 -1.52 -3.87
CA ALA A 65 6.51 -1.38 -3.08
C ALA A 65 7.24 -0.07 -3.39
N VAL A 66 7.32 0.32 -4.65
CA VAL A 66 7.91 1.61 -5.05
C VAL A 66 7.09 2.79 -4.51
N ILE A 67 5.76 2.75 -4.59
CA ILE A 67 4.89 3.77 -3.97
C ILE A 67 5.19 3.88 -2.47
N ARG A 68 5.22 2.79 -1.72
CA ARG A 68 5.55 2.82 -0.28
C ARG A 68 6.92 3.42 0.02
N ARG A 69 7.87 3.22 -0.87
CA ARG A 69 9.23 3.73 -0.70
C ARG A 69 9.32 5.25 -0.89
N PHE A 70 8.64 5.80 -1.88
CA PHE A 70 8.79 7.20 -2.30
C PHE A 70 7.64 8.10 -1.86
N VAL A 71 6.43 7.56 -1.75
CA VAL A 71 5.26 8.26 -1.24
C VAL A 71 5.00 7.83 0.21
N LYS A 72 5.73 8.44 1.14
CA LYS A 72 5.80 7.99 2.55
C LYS A 72 4.46 7.83 3.25
N TRP A 73 3.48 8.67 2.94
CA TRP A 73 2.16 8.59 3.54
C TRP A 73 1.34 7.38 3.04
N ALA A 74 1.72 6.79 1.90
CA ALA A 74 1.11 5.57 1.37
C ALA A 74 1.71 4.28 1.98
N ALA A 75 2.72 4.38 2.83
CA ALA A 75 3.29 3.26 3.58
C ALA A 75 2.61 3.08 4.94
N PRO A 76 2.44 1.84 5.42
CA PRO A 76 2.02 1.61 6.79
C PRO A 76 2.98 2.23 7.80
N SER A 77 2.45 2.63 8.93
CA SER A 77 3.25 3.17 10.04
C SER A 77 2.73 2.67 11.39
N ALA A 78 3.59 2.58 12.38
CA ALA A 78 3.23 2.10 13.71
C ALA A 78 2.09 2.95 14.29
N CYS A 79 1.13 2.28 14.93
CA CYS A 79 0.02 2.96 15.60
C CYS A 79 0.46 3.62 16.92
N GLY A 80 1.58 3.17 17.49
CA GLY A 80 2.05 3.64 18.78
C GLY A 80 1.21 3.10 19.95
N THR A 81 1.54 3.58 21.16
CA THR A 81 0.88 3.13 22.39
C THR A 81 0.01 4.21 23.03
N LYS A 82 -0.01 5.42 22.49
CA LYS A 82 -0.67 6.60 23.08
C LYS A 82 -1.97 7.01 22.39
N GLY A 83 -2.44 6.25 21.43
CA GLY A 83 -3.64 6.58 20.67
C GLY A 83 -4.57 5.39 20.56
N THR A 84 -5.76 5.64 20.05
CA THR A 84 -6.69 4.57 19.68
C THR A 84 -6.41 4.13 18.27
N SER A 85 -6.37 2.83 18.03
CA SER A 85 -6.37 2.23 16.71
C SER A 85 -7.50 1.22 16.58
N ILE A 86 -7.96 1.00 15.36
CA ILE A 86 -8.99 0.02 15.06
C ILE A 86 -8.62 -0.77 13.81
N GLY A 87 -8.66 -2.10 13.92
CA GLY A 87 -8.35 -3.03 12.83
C GLY A 87 -9.56 -3.30 11.94
N PHE A 88 -9.29 -3.53 10.68
CA PHE A 88 -10.27 -3.91 9.67
C PHE A 88 -9.76 -5.09 8.87
N SER A 89 -10.37 -6.25 9.06
CA SER A 89 -10.10 -7.45 8.26
C SER A 89 -10.74 -7.29 6.87
N ASP A 90 -9.96 -6.82 5.92
CA ASP A 90 -10.37 -6.70 4.52
C ASP A 90 -9.92 -7.93 3.72
N TRP A 91 -10.69 -8.98 3.79
CA TRP A 91 -10.36 -10.27 3.17
C TRP A 91 -10.22 -10.20 1.65
N LEU A 92 -10.89 -9.27 1.00
CA LEU A 92 -10.84 -9.12 -0.46
C LEU A 92 -9.83 -8.06 -0.91
N GLY A 93 -9.35 -7.21 0.00
CA GLY A 93 -8.47 -6.09 -0.34
C GLY A 93 -9.18 -4.96 -1.09
N ALA A 94 -10.50 -4.83 -0.93
CA ALA A 94 -11.30 -3.86 -1.67
C ALA A 94 -11.81 -2.69 -0.82
N ALA A 95 -11.78 -2.81 0.50
CA ALA A 95 -12.41 -1.87 1.41
C ALA A 95 -11.50 -0.72 1.86
N GLY A 96 -10.17 -0.87 1.78
CA GLY A 96 -9.22 0.11 2.29
C GLY A 96 -9.44 1.53 1.76
N GLY A 97 -9.74 1.67 0.47
CA GLY A 97 -10.07 2.95 -0.16
C GLY A 97 -11.37 3.59 0.33
N CYS A 98 -12.34 2.79 0.77
CA CYS A 98 -13.60 3.29 1.33
C CYS A 98 -13.47 3.62 2.83
N ILE A 99 -12.67 2.83 3.55
CA ILE A 99 -12.50 2.95 5.01
C ILE A 99 -11.58 4.12 5.37
N ALA A 100 -10.43 4.27 4.72
CA ALA A 100 -9.43 5.27 5.07
C ALA A 100 -9.99 6.70 5.20
N PRO A 101 -10.80 7.22 4.26
CA PRO A 101 -11.33 8.58 4.36
C PRO A 101 -12.25 8.82 5.56
N LEU A 102 -12.89 7.75 6.10
CA LEU A 102 -13.78 7.87 7.26
C LEU A 102 -13.01 8.25 8.53
N PHE A 103 -11.69 8.02 8.54
CA PHE A 103 -10.81 8.35 9.65
C PHE A 103 -10.11 9.70 9.49
N ALA A 104 -10.33 10.39 8.37
CA ALA A 104 -9.79 11.73 8.18
C ALA A 104 -10.24 12.66 9.32
N LYS A 105 -9.28 13.35 9.94
CA LYS A 105 -9.50 14.25 11.10
C LYS A 105 -10.06 13.55 12.36
N LYS A 106 -9.93 12.24 12.47
CA LYS A 106 -10.28 11.49 13.68
C LYS A 106 -9.02 11.21 14.52
N GLN A 107 -9.20 11.11 15.83
CA GLN A 107 -8.11 10.71 16.74
C GLN A 107 -8.01 9.19 16.87
N VAL A 108 -8.32 8.48 15.80
CA VAL A 108 -8.28 7.02 15.72
C VAL A 108 -7.52 6.64 14.46
N LYS A 109 -6.51 5.82 14.60
CA LYS A 109 -5.70 5.34 13.47
C LYS A 109 -6.26 4.01 12.94
N PRO A 110 -6.65 3.92 11.67
CA PRO A 110 -7.10 2.67 11.08
C PRO A 110 -5.92 1.71 10.84
N VAL A 111 -6.12 0.42 11.09
CA VAL A 111 -5.25 -0.66 10.64
C VAL A 111 -5.93 -1.30 9.44
N LEU A 112 -5.45 -0.97 8.24
CA LEU A 112 -6.12 -1.32 6.97
C LEU A 112 -5.63 -2.63 6.36
N ALA A 113 -4.43 -3.07 6.71
CA ALA A 113 -3.89 -4.37 6.34
C ALA A 113 -3.82 -5.26 7.59
N GLU A 114 -4.96 -5.78 8.02
CA GLU A 114 -5.04 -6.73 9.12
C GLU A 114 -5.25 -8.13 8.53
N TYR A 115 -4.25 -8.99 8.70
CA TYR A 115 -4.24 -10.29 8.04
C TYR A 115 -3.58 -11.35 8.91
N SER A 116 -4.24 -12.50 9.05
CA SER A 116 -3.75 -13.60 9.86
C SER A 116 -3.15 -14.73 9.00
N ALA A 117 -2.29 -15.54 9.62
CA ALA A 117 -1.76 -16.73 8.99
C ALA A 117 -2.88 -17.73 8.62
N ALA A 118 -3.95 -17.81 9.42
CA ALA A 118 -5.12 -18.66 9.15
C ALA A 118 -5.89 -18.15 7.91
N ASP A 119 -6.11 -16.84 7.81
CA ASP A 119 -6.79 -16.23 6.66
C ASP A 119 -6.00 -16.46 5.36
N SER A 120 -4.67 -16.41 5.43
CA SER A 120 -3.80 -16.63 4.27
C SER A 120 -4.00 -18.02 3.65
N VAL A 121 -4.16 -19.02 4.48
CA VAL A 121 -4.44 -20.40 4.02
C VAL A 121 -5.83 -20.52 3.43
N LEU A 122 -6.83 -19.96 4.12
CA LEU A 122 -8.24 -20.06 3.71
C LEU A 122 -8.52 -19.34 2.39
N LEU A 123 -7.99 -18.13 2.25
CA LEU A 123 -8.28 -17.24 1.11
C LEU A 123 -7.27 -17.40 -0.03
N LYS A 124 -6.21 -18.19 0.16
CA LYS A 124 -5.09 -18.33 -0.78
C LYS A 124 -4.48 -16.96 -1.15
N ARG A 125 -4.52 -16.02 -0.22
CA ARG A 125 -3.85 -14.72 -0.32
C ARG A 125 -2.63 -14.72 0.59
N ASN A 126 -1.67 -13.90 0.29
CA ASN A 126 -0.48 -13.73 1.13
C ASN A 126 -0.47 -12.36 1.82
N PHE A 127 0.39 -12.23 2.83
CA PHE A 127 0.55 -11.00 3.59
C PHE A 127 0.91 -9.78 2.72
N LEU A 128 1.68 -9.99 1.63
CA LEU A 128 2.06 -8.91 0.72
C LEU A 128 0.83 -8.33 0.01
N GLU A 129 -0.06 -9.18 -0.49
CA GLU A 129 -1.29 -8.75 -1.17
C GLU A 129 -2.20 -7.90 -0.27
N ALA A 130 -2.24 -8.20 1.03
CA ALA A 130 -3.02 -7.39 1.97
C ALA A 130 -2.43 -5.98 2.15
N VAL A 131 -1.10 -5.87 2.27
CA VAL A 131 -0.42 -4.56 2.36
C VAL A 131 -0.52 -3.80 1.04
N ASP A 132 -0.37 -4.48 -0.10
CA ASP A 132 -0.49 -3.84 -1.42
C ASP A 132 -1.90 -3.27 -1.64
N ALA A 133 -2.94 -4.03 -1.29
CA ALA A 133 -4.33 -3.58 -1.38
C ALA A 133 -4.58 -2.33 -0.51
N ALA A 134 -4.10 -2.32 0.73
CA ALA A 134 -4.19 -1.17 1.61
C ALA A 134 -3.42 0.04 1.05
N THR A 135 -2.21 -0.18 0.50
CA THR A 135 -1.41 0.86 -0.14
C THR A 135 -2.17 1.51 -1.30
N TRP A 136 -2.74 0.72 -2.20
CA TRP A 136 -3.50 1.23 -3.34
C TRP A 136 -4.76 1.98 -2.90
N GLY A 137 -5.50 1.46 -1.92
CA GLY A 137 -6.68 2.13 -1.38
C GLY A 137 -6.36 3.49 -0.75
N VAL A 138 -5.32 3.56 0.06
CA VAL A 138 -4.83 4.80 0.67
C VAL A 138 -4.32 5.78 -0.39
N PHE A 139 -3.54 5.30 -1.36
CA PHE A 139 -3.00 6.11 -2.43
C PHE A 139 -4.11 6.70 -3.33
N GLU A 140 -5.11 5.91 -3.68
CA GLU A 140 -6.25 6.36 -4.49
C GLU A 140 -7.03 7.50 -3.82
N THR A 141 -7.24 7.39 -2.53
CA THR A 141 -8.04 8.38 -1.77
C THR A 141 -7.24 9.56 -1.25
N GLY A 142 -5.91 9.51 -1.34
CA GLY A 142 -5.03 10.55 -0.82
C GLY A 142 -5.07 10.68 0.71
N TYR A 143 -5.36 9.60 1.43
CA TYR A 143 -5.41 9.60 2.88
C TYR A 143 -4.00 9.68 3.48
N LYS A 144 -3.65 10.82 4.08
CA LYS A 144 -2.28 11.15 4.54
C LYS A 144 -2.08 11.08 6.05
N GLU A 145 -3.10 10.69 6.82
CA GLU A 145 -3.03 10.72 8.29
C GLU A 145 -2.41 9.44 8.89
N GLY A 146 -1.99 8.53 8.03
CA GLY A 146 -1.29 7.31 8.40
C GLY A 146 -2.24 6.16 8.74
N TYR A 147 -1.80 4.95 8.43
CA TYR A 147 -2.51 3.71 8.72
C TYR A 147 -1.55 2.64 9.22
N GLY A 148 -2.08 1.64 9.92
CA GLY A 148 -1.33 0.48 10.39
C GLY A 148 -1.49 -0.72 9.47
N ALA A 149 -0.52 -1.65 9.60
CA ALA A 149 -0.60 -2.99 9.05
C ALA A 149 -0.23 -3.99 10.15
N ASN A 150 -1.09 -4.97 10.40
CA ASN A 150 -0.94 -5.97 11.45
C ASN A 150 -0.90 -7.38 10.84
N ALA A 151 0.18 -8.11 11.09
CA ALA A 151 0.33 -9.52 10.75
C ALA A 151 0.09 -10.37 11.99
N GLU A 152 -0.99 -11.16 12.00
CA GLU A 152 -1.41 -11.94 13.15
C GLU A 152 -1.15 -13.44 12.98
N GLY A 153 -1.01 -14.11 14.13
CA GLY A 153 -0.92 -15.55 14.20
C GLY A 153 0.37 -16.11 13.58
N LEU A 154 1.44 -15.33 13.61
CA LEU A 154 2.74 -15.77 13.10
C LEU A 154 3.32 -16.86 13.98
N LYS A 155 3.77 -17.96 13.37
CA LYS A 155 4.25 -19.18 14.04
C LYS A 155 5.71 -19.48 13.79
N SER A 156 6.29 -18.88 12.74
CA SER A 156 7.67 -19.15 12.33
C SER A 156 8.49 -17.87 12.20
N GLU A 157 9.80 -18.00 12.34
CA GLU A 157 10.73 -16.90 12.09
C GLU A 157 10.63 -16.42 10.62
N GLU A 158 10.40 -17.34 9.69
CA GLU A 158 10.21 -17.00 8.27
C GLU A 158 9.02 -16.07 8.05
N ASP A 159 7.88 -16.32 8.71
CA ASP A 159 6.70 -15.47 8.62
C ASP A 159 6.95 -14.08 9.22
N ILE A 160 7.68 -14.02 10.34
CA ILE A 160 8.07 -12.75 10.97
C ILE A 160 8.96 -11.95 10.01
N VAL A 161 9.99 -12.58 9.43
CA VAL A 161 10.88 -11.91 8.47
C VAL A 161 10.11 -11.41 7.24
N LYS A 162 9.22 -12.23 6.70
CA LYS A 162 8.35 -11.82 5.56
C LYS A 162 7.47 -10.62 5.93
N ALA A 163 6.80 -10.66 7.09
CA ALA A 163 5.96 -9.55 7.54
C ALA A 163 6.76 -8.24 7.65
N LEU A 164 7.96 -8.29 8.24
CA LEU A 164 8.85 -7.14 8.33
C LEU A 164 9.28 -6.61 6.96
N LEU A 165 9.68 -7.50 6.05
CA LEU A 165 10.08 -7.13 4.68
C LEU A 165 8.94 -6.51 3.88
N TYR A 166 7.70 -6.95 4.11
CA TYR A 166 6.51 -6.41 3.46
C TYR A 166 6.03 -5.09 4.06
N GLY A 167 6.66 -4.64 5.17
CA GLY A 167 6.38 -3.35 5.78
C GLY A 167 5.23 -3.36 6.79
N TYR A 168 4.92 -4.51 7.37
CA TYR A 168 4.00 -4.59 8.49
C TYR A 168 4.52 -3.77 9.67
N SER A 169 3.66 -2.99 10.27
CA SER A 169 3.99 -2.10 11.39
C SER A 169 3.66 -2.69 12.76
N MET A 170 2.93 -3.81 12.77
CA MET A 170 2.58 -4.59 13.96
C MET A 170 2.67 -6.08 13.65
N ILE A 171 3.05 -6.88 14.65
CA ILE A 171 3.21 -8.33 14.56
C ILE A 171 2.54 -8.98 15.77
N GLY A 172 1.63 -9.91 15.52
CA GLY A 172 1.02 -10.78 16.52
C GLY A 172 1.58 -12.20 16.44
N LEU A 173 2.27 -12.64 17.48
CA LEU A 173 2.80 -14.00 17.57
C LEU A 173 1.74 -14.96 18.11
N ASP A 174 1.65 -16.14 17.51
CA ASP A 174 0.87 -17.24 18.05
C ASP A 174 1.69 -18.00 19.11
N LEU A 175 1.42 -17.69 20.37
CA LEU A 175 2.11 -18.31 21.50
C LEU A 175 1.58 -19.69 21.86
N SER A 176 0.57 -20.22 21.18
CA SER A 176 0.00 -21.55 21.46
C SER A 176 0.99 -22.70 21.23
N LEU A 177 2.06 -22.45 20.48
CA LEU A 177 3.14 -23.41 20.21
C LEU A 177 4.34 -23.28 21.16
N ILE A 178 4.33 -22.30 22.06
CA ILE A 178 5.37 -22.18 23.10
C ILE A 178 5.00 -23.13 24.23
N HIS A 179 5.51 -24.32 24.20
CA HIS A 179 5.51 -25.21 25.37
C HIS A 179 6.49 -24.65 26.40
N ILE A 180 5.91 -24.06 27.43
CA ILE A 180 6.68 -23.72 28.65
C ILE A 180 6.90 -24.97 29.45
#